data_11ffab3db060722b49ab4166b85f4add
#
_entry.id   11ffab3db060722b49ab4166b85f4add
#
_cell.length_a   1.000
_cell.length_b   1.000
_cell.length_c   1.000
_cell.angle_alpha   90.00
_cell.angle_beta   90.00
_cell.angle_gamma   90.00
#
_symmetry.space_group_name_H-M   'P 1'
#
loop_
_entity.id
_entity.type
_entity.pdbx_description
1 polymer ?
#
loop_
_entity_poly.entity_id
_entity_poly.type
_entity_poly.pdbx_seq_one_letter_code
_entity_poly.pdbx_strand_id
1 'polypeptide(L)'
;DHHFVLSANMHGGALVANYPFDGPNSGSYSASPDDDLFIHISLAYADAHPNMESGGFSNGITNGAQWYAIFGGMQDWNYIWEGDCDITLEQHEIKWPNSNQLPGLWNDHREPMLSYIEEVHDGIRGIVTDAETGEPIVANISIQGIDHDILPDPENGDYYRLLPAGTYTITAQAFGYLAQSETVTVPL
;
A
#
# COMPACT_ATOMS: atom_id res chain seq x y z
N ASP A 1 11.59 16.65 -2.76
CA ASP A 1 11.32 15.24 -2.45
C ASP A 1 9.96 14.90 -3.06
N HIS A 2 9.76 13.64 -3.46
CA HIS A 2 8.48 13.19 -4.01
C HIS A 2 7.85 12.23 -2.98
N HIS A 3 6.56 12.44 -2.68
CA HIS A 3 5.78 11.54 -1.84
C HIS A 3 5.22 10.42 -2.72
N PHE A 4 5.76 9.22 -2.57
CA PHE A 4 5.17 8.02 -3.17
C PHE A 4 4.01 7.55 -2.31
N VAL A 5 2.98 6.98 -2.92
CA VAL A 5 1.79 6.45 -2.23
C VAL A 5 1.63 4.94 -2.40
N LEU A 6 2.37 4.38 -3.36
CA LEU A 6 2.39 2.95 -3.66
C LEU A 6 3.77 2.57 -4.15
N SER A 7 4.38 1.58 -3.54
CA SER A 7 5.66 1.02 -3.94
C SER A 7 5.73 -0.49 -3.71
N ALA A 8 6.74 -1.13 -4.25
CA ALA A 8 6.98 -2.54 -4.01
C ALA A 8 8.48 -2.86 -4.00
N ASN A 9 8.89 -3.67 -3.04
CA ASN A 9 10.21 -4.30 -3.01
C ASN A 9 10.20 -5.57 -3.86
N MET A 10 11.13 -5.70 -4.79
CA MET A 10 11.30 -6.93 -5.56
C MET A 10 12.34 -7.82 -4.89
N HIS A 11 11.94 -9.03 -4.53
CA HIS A 11 12.75 -9.99 -3.80
C HIS A 11 12.64 -11.41 -4.40
N GLY A 12 13.30 -12.37 -3.80
CA GLY A 12 13.24 -13.79 -4.20
C GLY A 12 13.71 -14.71 -3.06
N GLY A 13 13.25 -15.94 -3.12
CA GLY A 13 13.46 -16.99 -2.12
C GLY A 13 12.15 -17.64 -1.69
N ALA A 14 11.04 -17.10 -2.18
CA ALA A 14 9.69 -17.61 -2.11
C ALA A 14 8.91 -17.13 -3.34
N LEU A 15 7.64 -17.51 -3.44
CA LEU A 15 6.71 -16.99 -4.42
C LEU A 15 5.46 -16.53 -3.66
N VAL A 16 5.40 -15.23 -3.32
CA VAL A 16 4.35 -14.66 -2.47
C VAL A 16 4.39 -13.13 -2.50
N ALA A 17 3.25 -12.47 -2.39
CA ALA A 17 3.18 -11.04 -2.04
C ALA A 17 3.07 -10.90 -0.51
N ASN A 18 4.09 -10.31 0.09
CA ASN A 18 4.20 -10.10 1.53
C ASN A 18 3.85 -8.65 1.87
N TYR A 19 2.99 -8.44 2.86
CA TYR A 19 2.47 -7.13 3.26
C TYR A 19 2.65 -6.86 4.76
N PRO A 20 2.64 -5.57 5.17
CA PRO A 20 2.82 -5.16 6.57
C PRO A 20 1.79 -5.77 7.55
N PHE A 21 2.21 -5.87 8.84
CA PHE A 21 3.54 -5.54 9.34
C PHE A 21 4.43 -6.77 9.42
N ASP A 22 5.74 -6.54 9.26
CA ASP A 22 6.77 -7.56 9.43
C ASP A 22 7.11 -7.85 10.91
N GLY A 23 6.68 -7.01 11.82
CA GLY A 23 6.93 -7.17 13.27
C GLY A 23 5.65 -7.29 14.10
N PRO A 24 5.74 -7.53 15.45
CA PRO A 24 6.97 -7.82 16.18
C PRO A 24 7.30 -9.31 16.36
N ASN A 25 6.35 -10.24 16.10
CA ASN A 25 6.52 -11.65 16.48
C ASN A 25 6.29 -12.59 15.30
N SER A 26 7.30 -13.42 14.99
CA SER A 26 7.19 -14.48 13.97
C SER A 26 6.05 -15.46 14.26
N GLY A 27 5.31 -15.83 13.21
CA GLY A 27 4.20 -16.78 13.28
C GLY A 27 2.90 -16.20 13.86
N SER A 28 2.85 -14.88 14.09
CA SER A 28 1.65 -14.20 14.57
C SER A 28 1.26 -13.09 13.60
N TYR A 29 0.00 -13.05 13.21
CA TYR A 29 -0.52 -11.99 12.36
C TYR A 29 -0.37 -10.62 13.03
N SER A 30 0.15 -9.65 12.29
CA SER A 30 0.37 -8.28 12.76
C SER A 30 -0.32 -7.31 11.79
N ALA A 31 -1.60 -7.04 12.05
CA ALA A 31 -2.39 -6.15 11.21
C ALA A 31 -1.86 -4.71 11.24
N SER A 32 -1.77 -4.07 10.10
CA SER A 32 -1.61 -2.62 9.98
C SER A 32 -2.97 -1.92 10.14
N PRO A 33 -3.01 -0.60 10.39
CA PRO A 33 -4.27 0.15 10.34
C PRO A 33 -5.01 0.04 9.02
N ASP A 34 -4.30 -0.11 7.91
CA ASP A 34 -4.83 -0.29 6.54
C ASP A 34 -4.75 -1.76 6.06
N ASP A 35 -4.99 -2.71 6.94
CA ASP A 35 -4.84 -4.14 6.66
C ASP A 35 -5.68 -4.59 5.45
N ASP A 36 -6.91 -4.13 5.35
CA ASP A 36 -7.82 -4.43 4.22
C ASP A 36 -7.26 -3.91 2.89
N LEU A 37 -6.63 -2.72 2.88
CA LEU A 37 -5.96 -2.17 1.70
C LEU A 37 -4.75 -3.02 1.31
N PHE A 38 -3.91 -3.39 2.27
CA PHE A 38 -2.74 -4.22 1.98
C PHE A 38 -3.10 -5.60 1.45
N ILE A 39 -4.16 -6.21 1.98
CA ILE A 39 -4.70 -7.46 1.43
C ILE A 39 -5.18 -7.23 -0.01
N HIS A 40 -5.93 -6.15 -0.27
CA HIS A 40 -6.45 -5.81 -1.59
C HIS A 40 -5.36 -5.65 -2.65
N ILE A 41 -4.37 -4.78 -2.40
CA ILE A 41 -3.28 -4.54 -3.36
C ILE A 41 -2.36 -5.77 -3.53
N SER A 42 -2.19 -6.58 -2.49
CA SER A 42 -1.45 -7.84 -2.60
C SER A 42 -2.18 -8.86 -3.45
N LEU A 43 -3.52 -8.95 -3.33
CA LEU A 43 -4.35 -9.81 -4.17
C LEU A 43 -4.39 -9.32 -5.62
N ALA A 44 -4.40 -8.00 -5.89
CA ALA A 44 -4.33 -7.46 -7.23
C ALA A 44 -3.09 -7.97 -8.00
N TYR A 45 -1.96 -8.09 -7.30
CA TYR A 45 -0.76 -8.72 -7.85
C TYR A 45 -0.90 -10.24 -7.95
N ALA A 46 -1.31 -10.90 -6.87
CA ALA A 46 -1.31 -12.35 -6.77
C ALA A 46 -2.31 -13.01 -7.74
N ASP A 47 -3.51 -12.45 -7.88
CA ASP A 47 -4.56 -12.97 -8.76
C ASP A 47 -4.23 -12.81 -10.24
N ALA A 48 -3.46 -11.79 -10.60
CA ALA A 48 -2.97 -11.60 -11.97
C ALA A 48 -1.80 -12.53 -12.31
N HIS A 49 -1.14 -13.15 -11.32
CA HIS A 49 -0.02 -14.03 -11.52
C HIS A 49 -0.49 -15.48 -11.83
N PRO A 50 0.03 -16.15 -12.86
CA PRO A 50 -0.48 -17.44 -13.30
C PRO A 50 -0.36 -18.58 -12.26
N ASN A 51 0.55 -18.45 -11.30
CA ASN A 51 0.87 -19.54 -10.37
C ASN A 51 1.24 -19.06 -8.95
N MET A 52 0.79 -17.88 -8.50
CA MET A 52 1.24 -17.31 -7.20
C MET A 52 0.95 -18.25 -6.02
N GLU A 53 -0.22 -18.91 -6.02
CA GLU A 53 -0.59 -19.88 -4.98
C GLU A 53 0.32 -21.11 -4.90
N SER A 54 1.08 -21.42 -5.97
CA SER A 54 2.01 -22.56 -5.96
C SER A 54 3.18 -22.38 -5.00
N GLY A 55 3.43 -21.16 -4.52
CA GLY A 55 4.41 -20.84 -3.48
C GLY A 55 4.05 -21.37 -2.08
N GLY A 56 2.87 -21.98 -1.93
CA GLY A 56 2.43 -22.58 -0.66
C GLY A 56 1.79 -21.59 0.32
N PHE A 57 1.55 -20.36 -0.12
CA PHE A 57 0.82 -19.35 0.62
C PHE A 57 -0.62 -19.23 0.12
N SER A 58 -1.57 -19.17 1.05
CA SER A 58 -3.00 -19.07 0.69
C SER A 58 -3.25 -17.81 -0.14
N ASN A 59 -3.88 -17.96 -1.30
CA ASN A 59 -4.13 -16.90 -2.27
C ASN A 59 -2.85 -16.18 -2.77
N GLY A 60 -1.67 -16.77 -2.56
CA GLY A 60 -0.40 -16.15 -2.97
C GLY A 60 0.02 -14.93 -2.17
N ILE A 61 -0.56 -14.68 -1.00
CA ILE A 61 -0.25 -13.53 -0.15
C ILE A 61 0.08 -13.96 1.29
N THR A 62 0.79 -13.12 2.05
CA THR A 62 1.04 -13.35 3.47
C THR A 62 1.28 -12.04 4.22
N ASN A 63 0.81 -11.98 5.47
CA ASN A 63 1.28 -10.96 6.41
C ASN A 63 2.72 -11.28 6.84
N GLY A 64 3.57 -10.27 6.88
CA GLY A 64 5.00 -10.46 7.12
C GLY A 64 5.32 -11.14 8.44
N ALA A 65 4.80 -10.63 9.55
CA ALA A 65 5.02 -11.23 10.87
C ALA A 65 4.43 -12.65 10.99
N GLN A 66 3.32 -12.92 10.31
CA GLN A 66 2.74 -14.27 10.28
C GLN A 66 3.69 -15.28 9.61
N TRP A 67 4.45 -14.85 8.62
CA TRP A 67 5.51 -15.65 8.01
C TRP A 67 6.75 -15.70 8.90
N TYR A 68 7.48 -14.60 9.01
CA TYR A 68 8.57 -14.43 9.98
C TYR A 68 8.87 -12.95 10.21
N ALA A 69 9.19 -12.58 11.46
CA ALA A 69 9.42 -11.18 11.79
C ALA A 69 10.74 -10.65 11.21
N ILE A 70 10.66 -9.45 10.61
CA ILE A 70 11.80 -8.63 10.20
C ILE A 70 11.70 -7.29 10.92
N PHE A 71 12.83 -6.75 11.35
CA PHE A 71 12.90 -5.45 12.03
C PHE A 71 13.70 -4.46 11.20
N GLY A 72 13.18 -3.24 11.08
CA GLY A 72 13.81 -2.18 10.30
C GLY A 72 13.75 -2.41 8.78
N GLY A 73 12.75 -3.16 8.34
CA GLY A 73 12.43 -3.35 6.92
C GLY A 73 11.87 -2.08 6.29
N MET A 74 12.07 -1.92 4.99
CA MET A 74 11.61 -0.76 4.23
C MET A 74 10.08 -0.71 4.14
N GLN A 75 9.43 -1.86 3.98
CA GLN A 75 7.99 -2.04 3.88
C GLN A 75 7.25 -1.36 5.05
N ASP A 76 7.57 -1.74 6.31
CA ASP A 76 6.95 -1.14 7.49
C ASP A 76 7.32 0.33 7.65
N TRP A 77 8.56 0.70 7.32
CA TRP A 77 9.04 2.07 7.46
C TRP A 77 8.35 3.02 6.48
N ASN A 78 8.23 2.64 5.20
CA ASN A 78 7.57 3.44 4.18
C ASN A 78 6.12 3.71 4.55
N TYR A 79 5.40 2.69 5.01
CA TYR A 79 4.02 2.87 5.44
C TYR A 79 3.88 3.78 6.66
N ILE A 80 4.67 3.53 7.72
CA ILE A 80 4.52 4.25 9.00
C ILE A 80 4.93 5.72 8.88
N TRP A 81 6.01 6.02 8.14
CA TRP A 81 6.65 7.33 8.16
C TRP A 81 6.39 8.18 6.93
N GLU A 82 6.18 7.55 5.78
CA GLU A 82 5.98 8.25 4.50
C GLU A 82 4.53 8.13 3.99
N GLY A 83 3.71 7.27 4.59
CA GLY A 83 2.35 7.01 4.10
C GLY A 83 2.31 6.25 2.78
N ASP A 84 3.43 5.63 2.40
CA ASP A 84 3.59 4.87 1.16
C ASP A 84 3.21 3.39 1.39
N CYS A 85 2.22 2.91 0.66
CA CYS A 85 1.76 1.53 0.75
C CYS A 85 2.73 0.59 0.04
N ASP A 86 3.76 0.14 0.76
CA ASP A 86 4.82 -0.73 0.26
C ASP A 86 4.54 -2.20 0.59
N ILE A 87 4.73 -3.08 -0.39
CA ILE A 87 4.71 -4.54 -0.20
C ILE A 87 6.00 -5.18 -0.72
N THR A 88 6.31 -6.38 -0.26
CA THR A 88 7.45 -7.15 -0.75
C THR A 88 6.98 -8.27 -1.68
N LEU A 89 7.42 -8.23 -2.93
CA LEU A 89 7.10 -9.21 -3.95
C LEU A 89 8.21 -10.25 -4.06
N GLU A 90 8.01 -11.40 -3.47
CA GLU A 90 8.89 -12.57 -3.63
C GLU A 90 8.55 -13.28 -4.94
N GLN A 91 9.39 -13.09 -5.94
CA GLN A 91 9.07 -13.40 -7.33
C GLN A 91 9.44 -14.81 -7.78
N HIS A 92 10.23 -15.55 -6.99
CA HIS A 92 10.65 -16.91 -7.34
C HIS A 92 11.26 -17.63 -6.13
N GLU A 93 11.01 -18.94 -6.02
CA GLU A 93 11.53 -19.81 -4.96
C GLU A 93 13.07 -19.78 -4.85
N ILE A 94 13.75 -19.57 -5.96
CA ILE A 94 15.21 -19.51 -6.01
C ILE A 94 15.63 -18.05 -6.10
N LYS A 95 16.38 -17.56 -5.09
CA LYS A 95 16.88 -16.15 -5.05
C LYS A 95 17.72 -15.77 -6.28
N TRP A 96 18.37 -16.74 -6.89
CA TRP A 96 19.26 -16.52 -8.02
C TRP A 96 18.96 -17.52 -9.16
N PRO A 97 17.85 -17.32 -9.89
CA PRO A 97 17.47 -18.24 -10.98
C PRO A 97 18.48 -18.19 -12.13
N ASN A 98 18.55 -19.28 -12.90
CA ASN A 98 19.38 -19.31 -14.09
C ASN A 98 18.89 -18.29 -15.14
N SER A 99 19.81 -17.74 -15.92
CA SER A 99 19.50 -16.71 -16.92
C SER A 99 18.48 -17.15 -17.98
N ASN A 100 18.40 -18.43 -18.29
CA ASN A 100 17.42 -18.99 -19.22
C ASN A 100 15.98 -19.00 -18.67
N GLN A 101 15.79 -18.84 -17.35
CA GLN A 101 14.47 -18.74 -16.69
C GLN A 101 13.92 -17.29 -16.70
N LEU A 102 14.80 -16.29 -16.80
CA LEU A 102 14.40 -14.87 -16.68
C LEU A 102 13.32 -14.44 -17.68
N PRO A 103 13.34 -14.86 -18.97
CA PRO A 103 12.25 -14.51 -19.89
C PRO A 103 10.89 -15.08 -19.47
N GLY A 104 10.87 -16.29 -18.89
CA GLY A 104 9.65 -16.90 -18.34
C GLY A 104 9.14 -16.12 -17.14
N LEU A 105 10.02 -15.85 -16.17
CA LEU A 105 9.69 -15.05 -14.99
C LEU A 105 9.17 -13.67 -15.36
N TRP A 106 9.78 -12.98 -16.32
CA TRP A 106 9.26 -11.72 -16.84
C TRP A 106 7.83 -11.85 -17.37
N ASN A 107 7.55 -12.90 -18.14
CA ASN A 107 6.20 -13.14 -18.68
C ASN A 107 5.17 -13.39 -17.57
N ASP A 108 5.56 -14.07 -16.49
CA ASP A 108 4.68 -14.39 -15.37
C ASP A 108 4.38 -13.16 -14.50
N HIS A 109 5.33 -12.23 -14.36
CA HIS A 109 5.24 -11.09 -13.43
C HIS A 109 4.83 -9.76 -14.08
N ARG A 110 4.93 -9.58 -15.40
CA ARG A 110 4.67 -8.28 -16.03
C ARG A 110 3.21 -7.81 -15.88
N GLU A 111 2.24 -8.70 -16.07
CA GLU A 111 0.82 -8.36 -15.89
C GLU A 111 0.49 -8.13 -14.41
N PRO A 112 0.95 -8.98 -13.45
CA PRO A 112 0.87 -8.68 -12.02
C PRO A 112 1.40 -7.31 -11.62
N MET A 113 2.58 -6.91 -12.14
CA MET A 113 3.13 -5.58 -11.88
C MET A 113 2.24 -4.45 -12.42
N LEU A 114 1.65 -4.63 -13.60
CA LEU A 114 0.73 -3.64 -14.16
C LEU A 114 -0.55 -3.56 -13.34
N SER A 115 -1.15 -4.69 -12.96
CA SER A 115 -2.32 -4.73 -12.08
C SER A 115 -2.03 -4.03 -10.75
N TYR A 116 -0.87 -4.30 -10.14
CA TYR A 116 -0.47 -3.64 -8.91
C TYR A 116 -0.30 -2.11 -9.07
N ILE A 117 0.31 -1.66 -10.15
CA ILE A 117 0.50 -0.22 -10.41
C ILE A 117 -0.85 0.48 -10.64
N GLU A 118 -1.83 -0.20 -11.24
CA GLU A 118 -3.16 0.37 -11.47
C GLU A 118 -3.90 0.69 -10.17
N GLU A 119 -3.60 -0.03 -9.06
CA GLU A 119 -4.17 0.22 -7.73
C GLU A 119 -3.92 1.66 -7.20
N VAL A 120 -2.93 2.37 -7.75
CA VAL A 120 -2.67 3.78 -7.41
C VAL A 120 -3.87 4.69 -7.70
N HIS A 121 -4.80 4.23 -8.53
CA HIS A 121 -6.01 4.97 -8.88
C HIS A 121 -7.17 4.75 -7.88
N ASP A 122 -7.06 3.75 -7.01
CA ASP A 122 -8.09 3.40 -6.05
C ASP A 122 -7.95 4.21 -4.77
N GLY A 123 -9.01 4.90 -4.39
CA GLY A 123 -9.01 5.71 -3.18
C GLY A 123 -9.59 7.11 -3.37
N ILE A 124 -9.12 8.00 -2.50
CA ILE A 124 -9.56 9.39 -2.44
C ILE A 124 -8.38 10.30 -2.70
N ARG A 125 -8.58 11.30 -3.54
CA ARG A 125 -7.59 12.35 -3.81
C ARG A 125 -8.25 13.71 -3.82
N GLY A 126 -7.52 14.73 -3.45
CA GLY A 126 -8.05 16.09 -3.41
C GLY A 126 -6.97 17.13 -3.15
N ILE A 127 -7.42 18.37 -2.99
CA ILE A 127 -6.58 19.49 -2.64
C ILE A 127 -7.23 20.19 -1.44
N VAL A 128 -6.46 20.45 -0.39
CA VAL A 128 -6.92 21.24 0.75
C VAL A 128 -6.52 22.71 0.55
N THR A 129 -7.52 23.58 0.56
CA THR A 129 -7.30 25.01 0.36
C THR A 129 -8.02 25.85 1.42
N ASP A 130 -7.48 27.03 1.68
CA ASP A 130 -8.16 28.07 2.46
C ASP A 130 -9.43 28.53 1.74
N ALA A 131 -10.55 28.52 2.45
CA ALA A 131 -11.86 28.83 1.86
C ALA A 131 -12.03 30.30 1.45
N GLU A 132 -11.21 31.22 1.98
CA GLU A 132 -11.28 32.65 1.68
C GLU A 132 -10.29 33.05 0.59
N THR A 133 -9.06 32.49 0.63
CA THR A 133 -7.97 32.88 -0.26
C THR A 133 -7.75 31.90 -1.43
N GLY A 134 -8.15 30.64 -1.28
CA GLY A 134 -7.88 29.57 -2.23
C GLY A 134 -6.45 29.04 -2.18
N GLU A 135 -5.61 29.52 -1.26
CA GLU A 135 -4.23 29.07 -1.12
C GLU A 135 -4.17 27.64 -0.52
N PRO A 136 -3.16 26.83 -0.90
CA PRO A 136 -2.98 25.50 -0.35
C PRO A 136 -2.78 25.51 1.17
N ILE A 137 -3.31 24.48 1.84
CA ILE A 137 -3.14 24.29 3.29
C ILE A 137 -2.58 22.89 3.54
N VAL A 138 -1.53 22.80 4.37
CA VAL A 138 -1.10 21.53 4.94
C VAL A 138 -2.06 21.14 6.06
N ALA A 139 -2.91 20.16 5.79
CA ALA A 139 -3.88 19.64 6.75
C ALA A 139 -3.60 18.17 7.03
N ASN A 140 -3.89 17.72 8.24
CA ASN A 140 -3.92 16.29 8.53
C ASN A 140 -5.17 15.66 7.90
N ILE A 141 -4.98 14.61 7.10
CA ILE A 141 -6.07 13.88 6.44
C ILE A 141 -6.28 12.56 7.16
N SER A 142 -7.42 12.41 7.79
CA SER A 142 -7.79 11.20 8.54
C SER A 142 -9.03 10.53 7.94
N ILE A 143 -9.09 9.20 8.07
CA ILE A 143 -10.24 8.39 7.70
C ILE A 143 -10.87 7.81 8.96
N GLN A 144 -12.16 7.99 9.14
CA GLN A 144 -12.85 7.45 10.31
C GLN A 144 -12.69 5.92 10.40
N GLY A 145 -12.12 5.46 11.50
CA GLY A 145 -11.91 4.04 11.78
C GLY A 145 -10.57 3.48 11.32
N ILE A 146 -9.73 4.27 10.66
CA ILE A 146 -8.36 3.90 10.27
C ILE A 146 -7.38 4.79 11.03
N ASP A 147 -6.54 4.20 11.87
CA ASP A 147 -5.56 4.92 12.69
C ASP A 147 -4.24 5.13 11.93
N HIS A 148 -4.35 5.74 10.77
CA HIS A 148 -3.23 6.14 9.94
C HIS A 148 -3.60 7.37 9.12
N ASP A 149 -3.08 8.51 9.56
CA ASP A 149 -3.32 9.80 8.92
C ASP A 149 -2.22 10.10 7.89
N ILE A 150 -2.56 10.86 6.84
CA ILE A 150 -1.58 11.34 5.86
C ILE A 150 -1.52 12.86 5.83
N LEU A 151 -0.40 13.39 5.36
CA LEU A 151 -0.21 14.81 5.13
C LEU A 151 -0.24 15.11 3.64
N PRO A 152 -0.92 16.19 3.20
CA PRO A 152 -0.84 16.70 1.84
C PRO A 152 0.56 17.20 1.50
N ASP A 153 0.84 17.30 0.20
CA ASP A 153 2.01 18.01 -0.29
C ASP A 153 2.00 19.48 0.23
N PRO A 154 3.10 19.92 0.86
CA PRO A 154 3.14 21.26 1.48
C PRO A 154 3.13 22.42 0.47
N GLU A 155 3.46 22.19 -0.79
CA GLU A 155 3.48 23.24 -1.82
C GLU A 155 2.11 23.39 -2.50
N ASN A 156 1.42 22.28 -2.72
CA ASN A 156 0.20 22.24 -3.54
C ASN A 156 -1.07 21.93 -2.72
N GLY A 157 -0.92 21.40 -1.50
CA GLY A 157 -2.03 20.95 -0.65
C GLY A 157 -2.76 19.72 -1.17
N ASP A 158 -2.22 19.06 -2.22
CA ASP A 158 -2.80 17.85 -2.78
C ASP A 158 -2.46 16.63 -1.93
N TYR A 159 -3.40 15.70 -1.86
CA TYR A 159 -3.26 14.45 -1.12
C TYR A 159 -3.82 13.27 -1.93
N TYR A 160 -3.25 12.12 -1.64
CA TYR A 160 -3.64 10.85 -2.24
C TYR A 160 -3.74 9.82 -1.12
N ARG A 161 -4.94 9.28 -0.92
CA ARG A 161 -5.24 8.30 0.11
C ARG A 161 -5.79 7.05 -0.55
N LEU A 162 -4.96 6.02 -0.67
CA LEU A 162 -5.37 4.74 -1.20
C LEU A 162 -6.37 4.07 -0.24
N LEU A 163 -7.44 3.52 -0.79
CA LEU A 163 -8.50 2.85 -0.04
C LEU A 163 -9.18 1.83 -0.97
N PRO A 164 -9.50 0.64 -0.50
CA PRO A 164 -10.34 -0.28 -1.26
C PRO A 164 -11.74 0.29 -1.47
N ALA A 165 -12.51 -0.33 -2.36
CA ALA A 165 -13.89 0.06 -2.60
C ALA A 165 -14.72 0.10 -1.31
N GLY A 166 -15.41 1.21 -1.06
CA GLY A 166 -16.15 1.42 0.18
C GLY A 166 -16.69 2.82 0.33
N THR A 167 -17.34 3.08 1.46
CA THR A 167 -17.82 4.42 1.82
C THR A 167 -17.13 4.87 3.10
N TYR A 168 -16.45 6.01 3.02
CA TYR A 168 -15.55 6.51 4.05
C TYR A 168 -15.93 7.93 4.48
N THR A 169 -15.74 8.26 5.76
CA THR A 169 -15.75 9.64 6.23
C THR A 169 -14.30 10.13 6.31
N ILE A 170 -13.95 11.08 5.46
CA ILE A 170 -12.66 11.74 5.43
C ILE A 170 -12.75 13.06 6.20
N THR A 171 -11.72 13.40 6.96
CA THR A 171 -11.61 14.66 7.68
C THR A 171 -10.28 15.33 7.37
N ALA A 172 -10.34 16.60 6.98
CA ALA A 172 -9.18 17.48 6.89
C ALA A 172 -9.12 18.41 8.10
N GLN A 173 -7.97 18.45 8.79
CA GLN A 173 -7.75 19.28 9.98
C GLN A 173 -6.42 20.01 9.91
N ALA A 174 -6.43 21.33 10.04
CA ALA A 174 -5.23 22.17 10.08
C ALA A 174 -5.26 23.13 11.27
N PHE A 175 -4.08 23.51 11.75
CA PHE A 175 -3.96 24.48 12.83
C PHE A 175 -4.51 25.85 12.40
N GLY A 176 -5.42 26.40 13.21
CA GLY A 176 -6.05 27.70 12.95
C GLY A 176 -7.30 27.64 12.07
N TYR A 177 -7.69 26.45 11.59
CA TYR A 177 -8.87 26.23 10.77
C TYR A 177 -9.92 25.34 11.47
N LEU A 178 -11.15 25.44 11.02
CA LEU A 178 -12.21 24.50 11.42
C LEU A 178 -12.04 23.21 10.61
N ALA A 179 -12.04 22.08 11.30
CA ALA A 179 -12.02 20.78 10.63
C ALA A 179 -13.23 20.62 9.71
N GLN A 180 -13.00 20.03 8.54
CA GLN A 180 -14.03 19.69 7.57
C GLN A 180 -14.07 18.19 7.35
N SER A 181 -15.28 17.64 7.33
CA SER A 181 -15.49 16.21 7.08
C SER A 181 -16.47 16.00 5.94
N GLU A 182 -16.21 15.00 5.12
CA GLU A 182 -17.04 14.61 4.01
C GLU A 182 -17.18 13.08 3.95
N THR A 183 -18.33 12.61 3.47
CA THR A 183 -18.52 11.17 3.18
C THR A 183 -18.34 10.92 1.69
N VAL A 184 -17.38 10.07 1.36
CA VAL A 184 -16.97 9.76 -0.02
C VAL A 184 -17.13 8.26 -0.28
N THR A 185 -17.51 7.90 -1.50
CA THR A 185 -17.57 6.50 -1.94
C THR A 185 -16.45 6.24 -2.94
N VAL A 186 -15.60 5.26 -2.62
CA VAL A 186 -14.63 4.66 -3.55
C VAL A 186 -15.37 3.56 -4.31
N PRO A 187 -15.49 3.64 -5.64
CA PRO A 187 -16.20 2.64 -6.44
C PRO A 187 -15.42 1.31 -6.50
N LEU A 188 -16.13 0.24 -6.95
CA LEU A 188 -15.50 -1.04 -7.32
C LEU A 188 -14.80 -0.92 -8.65
#